data_4dbd960bbd39bc5f6d075d5fe7e7aad9
#
_entry.id   4dbd960bbd39bc5f6d075d5fe7e7aad9
#
_cell.length_a   1.000
_cell.length_b   1.000
_cell.length_c   1.000
_cell.angle_alpha   90.00
_cell.angle_beta   90.00
_cell.angle_gamma   90.00
#
_symmetry.space_group_name_H-M   'P 1'
#
loop_
_entity.id
_entity.type
_entity.pdbx_description
1 polymer ?
#
loop_
_entity_poly.entity_id
_entity_poly.type
_entity_poly.pdbx_seq_one_letter_code
_entity_poly.pdbx_strand_id
1 'polypeptide(L)'
;MKGILTALLFLHLALPRNNDLEVRFKAPAGYKRVVAPSGSFAAYLQALPLKHGNAQTKTYTGAIARTDPYTAAVVDMSVGDRDLQQCADAVMRLRAEYLYKQNNYKAISFNFTSGFKCDFIHYADGYRYANERWVLKSKTDYSYASFMRYMTLVFSYAGTLSLEKELKAVTKADDIRIGDVFIKGGSPGHCFIVIDVAENSGHKKQFLLAQSFIPAQNIQVLQNGSPWFSVNAPANIPYGELVNVKYLKRF
;
A
#
# COMPACT_ATOMS: atom_id res chain seq x y z
N MET A 1 44.79 -7.22 34.71
CA MET A 1 43.34 -7.47 34.90
C MET A 1 42.62 -6.89 33.67
N LYS A 2 42.13 -7.72 32.75
CA LYS A 2 41.39 -7.30 31.55
C LYS A 2 39.90 -7.46 31.85
N GLY A 3 39.19 -6.32 31.99
CA GLY A 3 37.74 -6.32 32.18
C GLY A 3 37.02 -6.67 30.87
N ILE A 4 36.23 -7.72 30.89
CA ILE A 4 35.35 -8.12 29.77
C ILE A 4 34.09 -7.28 29.91
N LEU A 5 33.86 -6.41 28.91
CA LEU A 5 32.64 -5.61 28.79
C LEU A 5 31.60 -6.46 28.09
N THR A 6 30.65 -7.02 28.84
CA THR A 6 29.53 -7.81 28.29
C THR A 6 28.48 -6.81 27.80
N ALA A 7 28.37 -6.65 26.49
CA ALA A 7 27.28 -5.89 25.88
C ALA A 7 25.97 -6.68 25.96
N LEU A 8 25.05 -6.23 26.81
CA LEU A 8 23.67 -6.73 26.86
C LEU A 8 22.91 -6.22 25.62
N LEU A 9 22.65 -7.12 24.68
CA LEU A 9 21.79 -6.88 23.54
C LEU A 9 20.33 -6.89 24.04
N PHE A 10 19.73 -5.71 24.26
CA PHE A 10 18.30 -5.60 24.55
C PHE A 10 17.52 -5.89 23.26
N LEU A 11 17.03 -7.13 23.14
CA LEU A 11 16.05 -7.50 22.12
C LEU A 11 14.73 -6.80 22.50
N HIS A 12 14.45 -5.66 21.88
CA HIS A 12 13.15 -4.99 22.02
C HIS A 12 12.12 -5.85 21.28
N LEU A 13 11.51 -6.79 21.99
CA LEU A 13 10.24 -7.39 21.57
C LEU A 13 9.19 -6.28 21.61
N ALA A 14 8.87 -5.72 20.45
CA ALA A 14 7.73 -4.84 20.31
C ALA A 14 6.48 -5.64 20.69
N LEU A 15 5.84 -5.27 21.81
CA LEU A 15 4.54 -5.83 22.18
C LEU A 15 3.56 -5.58 21.04
N PRO A 16 2.77 -6.59 20.62
CA PRO A 16 1.79 -6.41 19.57
C PRO A 16 0.81 -5.30 19.99
N ARG A 17 0.70 -4.27 19.18
CA ARG A 17 -0.34 -3.25 19.37
C ARG A 17 -1.67 -3.92 19.03
N ASN A 18 -2.70 -3.73 19.85
CA ASN A 18 -4.05 -4.29 19.65
C ASN A 18 -4.70 -3.92 18.29
N ASN A 19 -4.01 -3.17 17.46
CA ASN A 19 -4.43 -2.70 16.14
C ASN A 19 -3.70 -3.37 14.97
N ASP A 20 -2.81 -4.31 15.23
CA ASP A 20 -2.10 -5.00 14.16
C ASP A 20 -3.06 -5.88 13.36
N LEU A 21 -2.86 -5.95 12.05
CA LEU A 21 -3.70 -6.74 11.14
C LEU A 21 -3.89 -8.18 11.62
N GLU A 22 -2.83 -8.80 12.14
CA GLU A 22 -2.85 -10.17 12.63
C GLU A 22 -3.77 -10.36 13.85
N VAL A 23 -3.78 -9.41 14.76
CA VAL A 23 -4.64 -9.46 15.96
C VAL A 23 -6.10 -9.25 15.57
N ARG A 24 -6.34 -8.31 14.64
CA ARG A 24 -7.71 -7.92 14.25
C ARG A 24 -8.36 -8.90 13.29
N PHE A 25 -7.60 -9.49 12.37
CA PHE A 25 -8.11 -10.39 11.34
C PHE A 25 -7.51 -11.78 11.48
N LYS A 26 -8.17 -12.67 12.22
CA LYS A 26 -7.74 -14.08 12.30
C LYS A 26 -7.83 -14.73 10.94
N ALA A 27 -6.88 -15.64 10.64
CA ALA A 27 -6.96 -16.45 9.42
C ALA A 27 -8.26 -17.25 9.38
N PRO A 28 -8.87 -17.46 8.21
CA PRO A 28 -10.08 -18.27 8.07
C PRO A 28 -9.90 -19.69 8.57
N ALA A 29 -10.97 -20.34 8.98
CA ALA A 29 -10.92 -21.75 9.42
C ALA A 29 -10.30 -22.62 8.33
N GLY A 30 -9.33 -23.46 8.71
CA GLY A 30 -8.58 -24.32 7.79
C GLY A 30 -7.46 -23.63 7.00
N TYR A 31 -7.24 -22.33 7.21
CA TYR A 31 -6.14 -21.57 6.59
C TYR A 31 -5.09 -21.16 7.63
N LYS A 32 -3.86 -21.04 7.20
CA LYS A 32 -2.75 -20.49 7.97
C LYS A 32 -2.24 -19.22 7.29
N ARG A 33 -1.97 -18.18 8.09
CA ARG A 33 -1.38 -16.94 7.58
C ARG A 33 0.00 -17.22 7.00
N VAL A 34 0.28 -16.63 5.83
CA VAL A 34 1.60 -16.66 5.22
C VAL A 34 2.51 -15.72 5.99
N VAL A 35 3.61 -16.25 6.52
CA VAL A 35 4.60 -15.43 7.24
C VAL A 35 5.48 -14.70 6.25
N ALA A 36 5.48 -13.37 6.31
CA ALA A 36 6.32 -12.55 5.47
C ALA A 36 7.78 -12.53 5.99
N PRO A 37 8.79 -12.56 5.08
CA PRO A 37 10.18 -12.39 5.48
C PRO A 37 10.40 -11.04 6.18
N SER A 38 11.14 -11.04 7.28
CA SER A 38 11.46 -9.81 8.04
C SER A 38 12.11 -8.77 7.13
N GLY A 39 11.75 -7.50 7.32
CA GLY A 39 12.25 -6.36 6.53
C GLY A 39 11.70 -6.28 5.10
N SER A 40 10.85 -7.22 4.65
CA SER A 40 10.24 -7.20 3.32
C SER A 40 9.08 -6.21 3.22
N PHE A 41 8.68 -5.87 1.98
CA PHE A 41 7.46 -5.09 1.74
C PHE A 41 6.21 -5.82 2.26
N ALA A 42 6.18 -7.14 2.15
CA ALA A 42 5.11 -7.96 2.70
C ALA A 42 4.99 -7.82 4.23
N ALA A 43 6.13 -7.88 4.95
CA ALA A 43 6.14 -7.67 6.40
C ALA A 43 5.70 -6.24 6.78
N TYR A 44 6.08 -5.23 6.00
CA TYR A 44 5.62 -3.85 6.19
C TYR A 44 4.09 -3.75 6.05
N LEU A 45 3.50 -4.41 5.06
CA LEU A 45 2.06 -4.40 4.84
C LEU A 45 1.30 -5.15 5.94
N GLN A 46 1.81 -6.30 6.42
CA GLN A 46 1.23 -7.02 7.55
C GLN A 46 1.31 -6.24 8.87
N ALA A 47 2.26 -5.31 8.99
CA ALA A 47 2.46 -4.47 10.17
C ALA A 47 1.83 -3.07 10.04
N LEU A 48 0.94 -2.84 9.07
CA LEU A 48 0.26 -1.55 8.93
C LEU A 48 -0.52 -1.20 10.20
N PRO A 49 -0.31 0.00 10.77
CA PRO A 49 -1.07 0.44 11.92
C PRO A 49 -2.53 0.67 11.52
N LEU A 50 -3.46 0.20 12.36
CA LEU A 50 -4.89 0.40 12.15
C LEU A 50 -5.45 1.39 13.17
N LYS A 51 -6.42 2.19 12.76
CA LYS A 51 -7.18 3.03 13.70
C LYS A 51 -7.97 2.17 14.69
N HIS A 52 -8.14 2.68 15.90
CA HIS A 52 -8.85 1.98 16.97
C HIS A 52 -10.32 1.76 16.64
N GLY A 53 -10.88 0.68 17.17
CA GLY A 53 -12.30 0.37 17.09
C GLY A 53 -12.80 0.21 15.66
N ASN A 54 -14.08 0.52 15.46
CA ASN A 54 -14.75 0.52 14.16
C ASN A 54 -14.66 1.92 13.52
N ALA A 55 -13.43 2.38 13.28
CA ALA A 55 -13.21 3.68 12.65
C ALA A 55 -13.84 3.72 11.26
N GLN A 56 -14.60 4.78 10.99
CA GLN A 56 -15.19 5.02 9.68
C GLN A 56 -14.14 5.49 8.68
N THR A 57 -14.28 5.05 7.43
CA THR A 57 -13.49 5.60 6.33
C THR A 57 -13.98 7.00 6.01
N LYS A 58 -13.06 7.97 6.06
CA LYS A 58 -13.35 9.38 5.78
C LYS A 58 -12.59 9.87 4.56
N THR A 59 -13.21 10.76 3.82
CA THR A 59 -12.57 11.49 2.72
C THR A 59 -11.56 12.52 3.26
N TYR A 60 -10.78 13.13 2.38
CA TYR A 60 -9.85 14.21 2.70
C TYR A 60 -10.55 15.42 3.35
N THR A 61 -11.84 15.62 3.11
CA THR A 61 -12.64 16.68 3.75
C THR A 61 -13.16 16.33 5.14
N GLY A 62 -12.95 15.08 5.60
CA GLY A 62 -13.48 14.55 6.85
C GLY A 62 -14.89 13.96 6.77
N ALA A 63 -15.57 14.05 5.63
CA ALA A 63 -16.88 13.41 5.41
C ALA A 63 -16.75 11.89 5.37
N ILE A 64 -17.81 11.16 5.74
CA ILE A 64 -17.87 9.71 5.62
C ILE A 64 -17.80 9.34 4.14
N ALA A 65 -16.90 8.43 3.79
CA ALA A 65 -16.73 7.98 2.42
C ALA A 65 -17.88 7.08 1.96
N ARG A 66 -18.24 7.13 0.68
CA ARG A 66 -19.29 6.24 0.10
C ARG A 66 -18.92 4.76 0.19
N THR A 67 -17.66 4.45 0.32
CA THR A 67 -17.13 3.09 0.46
C THR A 67 -17.07 2.62 1.91
N ASP A 68 -17.45 3.46 2.87
CA ASP A 68 -17.44 3.11 4.31
C ASP A 68 -18.20 1.81 4.64
N PRO A 69 -19.35 1.45 4.02
CA PRO A 69 -20.02 0.18 4.26
C PRO A 69 -19.16 -1.07 3.97
N TYR A 70 -18.10 -0.93 3.18
CA TYR A 70 -17.16 -2.00 2.86
C TYR A 70 -15.90 -1.96 3.72
N THR A 71 -15.87 -1.18 4.79
CA THR A 71 -14.71 -1.02 5.68
C THR A 71 -14.69 -2.08 6.76
N ALA A 72 -13.65 -2.90 6.81
CA ALA A 72 -13.32 -3.77 7.94
C ALA A 72 -12.40 -3.06 8.95
N ALA A 73 -11.50 -2.21 8.47
CA ALA A 73 -10.63 -1.36 9.27
C ALA A 73 -10.12 -0.18 8.43
N VAL A 74 -9.61 0.83 9.12
CA VAL A 74 -8.94 1.98 8.50
C VAL A 74 -7.47 1.96 8.88
N VAL A 75 -6.58 2.06 7.90
CA VAL A 75 -5.14 2.21 8.14
C VAL A 75 -4.88 3.56 8.79
N ASP A 76 -4.11 3.57 9.88
CA ASP A 76 -3.77 4.80 10.60
C ASP A 76 -2.67 5.58 9.87
N MET A 77 -3.08 6.17 8.75
CA MET A 77 -2.26 7.00 7.87
C MET A 77 -3.10 8.18 7.38
N SER A 78 -2.55 9.38 7.47
CA SER A 78 -3.26 10.58 7.01
C SER A 78 -3.47 10.54 5.49
N VAL A 79 -4.67 10.87 5.04
CA VAL A 79 -4.99 11.05 3.61
C VAL A 79 -4.51 12.42 3.07
N GLY A 80 -4.13 13.33 3.98
CA GLY A 80 -3.85 14.73 3.62
C GLY A 80 -5.13 15.57 3.57
N ASP A 81 -5.00 16.77 3.03
CA ASP A 81 -6.03 17.81 2.96
C ASP A 81 -6.49 18.14 1.53
N ARG A 82 -6.05 17.33 0.55
CA ARG A 82 -6.32 17.53 -0.88
C ARG A 82 -6.92 16.27 -1.49
N ASP A 83 -7.73 16.44 -2.55
CA ASP A 83 -8.27 15.33 -3.33
C ASP A 83 -7.20 14.74 -4.27
N LEU A 84 -6.18 14.09 -3.69
CA LEU A 84 -5.04 13.55 -4.43
C LEU A 84 -4.77 12.07 -4.14
N GLN A 85 -4.68 11.65 -2.87
CA GLN A 85 -4.39 10.25 -2.55
C GLN A 85 -5.60 9.36 -2.86
N GLN A 86 -5.80 9.04 -4.12
CA GLN A 86 -6.87 8.16 -4.60
C GLN A 86 -6.39 6.70 -4.71
N CYS A 87 -7.06 5.85 -5.49
CA CYS A 87 -6.82 4.41 -5.51
C CYS A 87 -5.35 4.01 -5.81
N ALA A 88 -4.79 4.44 -6.95
CA ALA A 88 -3.41 4.12 -7.32
C ALA A 88 -2.40 4.81 -6.40
N ASP A 89 -2.73 6.02 -5.94
CA ASP A 89 -1.86 6.83 -5.10
C ASP A 89 -1.63 6.18 -3.74
N ALA A 90 -2.65 5.53 -3.19
CA ALA A 90 -2.54 4.75 -1.96
C ALA A 90 -1.56 3.58 -2.12
N VAL A 91 -1.61 2.86 -3.25
CA VAL A 91 -0.69 1.75 -3.55
C VAL A 91 0.74 2.27 -3.70
N MET A 92 0.94 3.33 -4.50
CA MET A 92 2.24 3.96 -4.70
C MET A 92 2.78 4.50 -3.37
N ARG A 93 1.94 5.12 -2.54
CA ARG A 93 2.34 5.60 -1.21
C ARG A 93 2.80 4.48 -0.30
N LEU A 94 2.05 3.39 -0.17
CA LEU A 94 2.45 2.26 0.68
C LEU A 94 3.80 1.68 0.24
N ARG A 95 4.03 1.57 -1.08
CA ARG A 95 5.32 1.12 -1.60
C ARG A 95 6.44 2.11 -1.30
N ALA A 96 6.22 3.40 -1.51
CA ALA A 96 7.20 4.45 -1.27
C ALA A 96 7.54 4.62 0.21
N GLU A 97 6.54 4.57 1.11
CA GLU A 97 6.74 4.62 2.56
C GLU A 97 7.62 3.48 3.06
N TYR A 98 7.39 2.26 2.57
CA TYR A 98 8.25 1.13 2.86
C TYR A 98 9.70 1.40 2.44
N LEU A 99 9.92 1.82 1.20
CA LEU A 99 11.25 2.09 0.66
C LEU A 99 11.94 3.25 1.39
N TYR A 100 11.18 4.30 1.75
CA TYR A 100 11.68 5.43 2.51
C TYR A 100 12.15 5.01 3.91
N LYS A 101 11.36 4.19 4.61
CA LYS A 101 11.74 3.63 5.93
C LYS A 101 12.98 2.74 5.87
N GLN A 102 13.25 2.11 4.72
CA GLN A 102 14.47 1.33 4.49
C GLN A 102 15.66 2.19 4.03
N ASN A 103 15.52 3.52 3.95
CA ASN A 103 16.48 4.44 3.33
C ASN A 103 16.86 4.04 1.89
N ASN A 104 16.02 3.25 1.23
CA ASN A 104 16.21 2.84 -0.16
C ASN A 104 15.63 3.86 -1.12
N TYR A 105 16.12 5.09 -1.01
CA TYR A 105 15.61 6.24 -1.77
C TYR A 105 15.74 6.08 -3.29
N LYS A 106 16.79 5.37 -3.75
CA LYS A 106 17.02 5.09 -5.18
C LYS A 106 15.92 4.24 -5.81
N ALA A 107 15.25 3.42 -5.02
CA ALA A 107 14.16 2.57 -5.50
C ALA A 107 12.80 3.29 -5.50
N ILE A 108 12.70 4.50 -4.96
CA ILE A 108 11.46 5.28 -4.96
C ILE A 108 11.34 6.01 -6.30
N SER A 109 10.53 5.46 -7.20
CA SER A 109 10.30 6.03 -8.51
C SER A 109 8.95 5.55 -9.06
N PHE A 110 8.20 6.47 -9.71
CA PHE A 110 6.94 6.18 -10.39
C PHE A 110 6.88 6.96 -11.70
N ASN A 111 6.30 6.36 -12.73
CA ASN A 111 6.11 7.07 -13.99
C ASN A 111 4.81 7.89 -13.96
N PHE A 112 4.88 9.09 -14.48
CA PHE A 112 3.68 9.87 -14.78
C PHE A 112 2.90 9.24 -15.94
N THR A 113 1.65 9.62 -16.11
CA THR A 113 0.84 9.16 -17.24
C THR A 113 1.46 9.55 -18.60
N SER A 114 2.24 10.64 -18.65
CA SER A 114 3.02 11.06 -19.82
C SER A 114 4.20 10.12 -20.14
N GLY A 115 4.60 9.28 -19.20
CA GLY A 115 5.80 8.43 -19.31
C GLY A 115 7.03 9.02 -18.63
N PHE A 116 6.97 10.25 -18.11
CA PHE A 116 8.09 10.85 -17.39
C PHE A 116 8.40 10.05 -16.12
N LYS A 117 9.66 9.65 -15.95
CA LYS A 117 10.14 8.95 -14.76
C LYS A 117 10.38 9.93 -13.63
N CYS A 118 9.50 9.92 -12.63
CA CYS A 118 9.59 10.75 -11.44
C CYS A 118 10.23 9.96 -10.31
N ASP A 119 11.50 10.19 -10.01
CA ASP A 119 12.24 9.54 -8.93
C ASP A 119 12.49 10.51 -7.75
N PHE A 120 12.58 9.92 -6.56
CA PHE A 120 12.74 10.69 -5.32
C PHE A 120 14.14 11.30 -5.19
N ILE A 121 15.17 10.68 -5.75
CA ILE A 121 16.55 11.19 -5.64
C ILE A 121 16.65 12.59 -6.30
N HIS A 122 16.20 12.74 -7.54
CA HIS A 122 16.18 14.07 -8.17
C HIS A 122 15.39 15.10 -7.35
N TYR A 123 14.21 14.69 -6.85
CA TYR A 123 13.41 15.60 -6.04
C TYR A 123 14.12 16.01 -4.74
N ALA A 124 14.71 15.06 -4.02
CA ALA A 124 15.42 15.29 -2.78
C ALA A 124 16.72 16.09 -2.98
N ASP A 125 17.40 15.92 -4.12
CA ASP A 125 18.57 16.70 -4.50
C ASP A 125 18.24 18.12 -4.98
N GLY A 126 16.97 18.54 -4.85
CA GLY A 126 16.55 19.90 -5.09
C GLY A 126 15.98 20.16 -6.49
N TYR A 127 15.86 19.14 -7.33
CA TYR A 127 15.22 19.30 -8.62
C TYR A 127 13.69 19.33 -8.50
N ARG A 128 13.05 20.02 -9.44
CA ARG A 128 11.58 20.08 -9.56
C ARG A 128 11.18 19.77 -11.00
N TYR A 129 10.08 19.06 -11.13
CA TYR A 129 9.48 18.78 -12.43
C TYR A 129 8.96 20.06 -13.08
N ALA A 130 9.35 20.28 -14.33
CA ALA A 130 8.85 21.37 -15.16
C ALA A 130 9.01 20.99 -16.64
N ASN A 131 7.91 20.98 -17.41
CA ASN A 131 7.92 20.70 -18.85
C ASN A 131 8.67 19.40 -19.20
N GLU A 132 8.28 18.30 -18.57
CA GLU A 132 8.84 16.94 -18.76
C GLU A 132 10.35 16.80 -18.52
N ARG A 133 10.91 17.63 -17.66
CA ARG A 133 12.31 17.58 -17.26
C ARG A 133 12.51 17.96 -15.79
N TRP A 134 13.65 17.54 -15.25
CA TRP A 134 14.12 17.98 -13.95
C TRP A 134 14.88 19.32 -14.07
N VAL A 135 14.52 20.28 -13.22
CA VAL A 135 15.16 21.61 -13.13
C VAL A 135 15.58 21.87 -11.69
N LEU A 136 16.85 22.16 -11.46
CA LEU A 136 17.35 22.49 -10.12
C LEU A 136 16.70 23.79 -9.62
N LYS A 137 16.03 23.72 -8.45
CA LYS A 137 15.24 24.83 -7.89
C LYS A 137 15.47 25.08 -6.40
N SER A 138 16.02 24.11 -5.66
CA SER A 138 16.18 24.21 -4.21
C SER A 138 17.43 23.46 -3.74
N LYS A 139 17.73 23.57 -2.46
CA LYS A 139 18.77 22.76 -1.81
C LYS A 139 18.30 21.33 -1.61
N THR A 140 19.26 20.42 -1.44
CA THR A 140 19.04 19.02 -1.07
C THR A 140 18.26 18.90 0.24
N ASP A 141 17.20 18.08 0.24
CA ASP A 141 16.33 17.83 1.39
C ASP A 141 15.73 16.41 1.31
N TYR A 142 16.26 15.48 2.09
CA TYR A 142 15.81 14.09 2.23
C TYR A 142 14.82 13.90 3.40
N SER A 143 14.30 14.97 4.01
CA SER A 143 13.35 14.89 5.11
C SER A 143 12.03 14.23 4.70
N TYR A 144 11.32 13.69 5.68
CA TYR A 144 9.98 13.12 5.45
C TYR A 144 9.00 14.16 4.88
N ALA A 145 9.14 15.44 5.26
CA ALA A 145 8.33 16.51 4.68
C ALA A 145 8.62 16.69 3.18
N SER A 146 9.90 16.59 2.77
CA SER A 146 10.28 16.61 1.35
C SER A 146 9.75 15.38 0.60
N PHE A 147 9.84 14.19 1.21
CA PHE A 147 9.24 12.97 0.68
C PHE A 147 7.73 13.11 0.46
N MET A 148 6.99 13.67 1.40
CA MET A 148 5.54 13.87 1.23
C MET A 148 5.20 14.91 0.14
N ARG A 149 6.04 15.95 -0.05
CA ARG A 149 5.89 16.86 -1.20
C ARG A 149 6.16 16.16 -2.53
N TYR A 150 7.15 15.26 -2.58
CA TYR A 150 7.39 14.40 -3.74
C TYR A 150 6.18 13.48 -4.01
N MET A 151 5.63 12.84 -2.97
CA MET A 151 4.42 12.01 -3.15
C MET A 151 3.23 12.83 -3.67
N THR A 152 3.06 14.07 -3.22
CA THR A 152 2.04 15.00 -3.76
C THR A 152 2.24 15.24 -5.26
N LEU A 153 3.50 15.39 -5.71
CA LEU A 153 3.81 15.52 -7.14
C LEU A 153 3.44 14.24 -7.90
N VAL A 154 3.81 13.06 -7.38
CA VAL A 154 3.44 11.77 -7.97
C VAL A 154 1.93 11.65 -8.12
N PHE A 155 1.16 11.90 -7.05
CA PHE A 155 -0.31 11.84 -7.06
C PHE A 155 -0.95 12.80 -8.06
N SER A 156 -0.28 13.90 -8.42
CA SER A 156 -0.81 14.87 -9.37
C SER A 156 -0.66 14.44 -10.84
N TYR A 157 0.26 13.51 -11.16
CA TYR A 157 0.61 13.18 -12.54
C TYR A 157 0.63 11.68 -12.85
N ALA A 158 0.69 10.81 -11.84
CA ALA A 158 0.58 9.37 -11.99
C ALA A 158 -0.86 8.92 -11.72
N GLY A 159 -1.17 7.65 -12.00
CA GLY A 159 -2.48 7.06 -11.74
C GLY A 159 -2.52 5.58 -12.11
N THR A 160 -3.72 5.00 -12.18
CA THR A 160 -3.87 3.58 -12.50
C THR A 160 -3.25 3.20 -13.84
N LEU A 161 -3.33 4.08 -14.85
CA LEU A 161 -2.79 3.80 -16.19
C LEU A 161 -1.27 3.69 -16.21
N SER A 162 -0.56 4.59 -15.51
CA SER A 162 0.90 4.53 -15.41
C SER A 162 1.34 3.39 -14.50
N LEU A 163 0.70 3.21 -13.34
CA LEU A 163 1.04 2.15 -12.40
C LEU A 163 0.84 0.75 -13.02
N GLU A 164 -0.26 0.54 -13.77
CA GLU A 164 -0.50 -0.74 -14.45
C GLU A 164 0.62 -1.12 -15.41
N LYS A 165 1.20 -0.13 -16.13
CA LYS A 165 2.30 -0.35 -17.07
C LYS A 165 3.62 -0.68 -16.37
N GLU A 166 3.84 -0.19 -15.16
CA GLU A 166 5.05 -0.44 -14.36
C GLU A 166 5.06 -1.83 -13.72
N LEU A 167 3.87 -2.37 -13.42
CA LEU A 167 3.73 -3.64 -12.73
C LEU A 167 3.78 -4.83 -13.69
N LYS A 168 4.38 -5.94 -13.23
CA LYS A 168 4.47 -7.20 -13.97
C LYS A 168 3.24 -8.07 -13.73
N ALA A 169 2.71 -8.70 -14.78
CA ALA A 169 1.57 -9.61 -14.66
C ALA A 169 1.90 -10.84 -13.80
N VAL A 170 0.94 -11.23 -12.95
CA VAL A 170 0.92 -12.52 -12.23
C VAL A 170 -0.17 -13.37 -12.86
N THR A 171 0.18 -14.54 -13.41
CA THR A 171 -0.72 -15.30 -14.28
C THR A 171 -1.43 -16.47 -13.60
N LYS A 172 -1.05 -16.79 -12.35
CA LYS A 172 -1.62 -17.92 -11.60
C LYS A 172 -2.16 -17.46 -10.24
N ALA A 173 -3.35 -17.97 -9.88
CA ALA A 173 -3.97 -17.70 -8.59
C ALA A 173 -3.12 -18.15 -7.40
N ASP A 174 -2.44 -19.29 -7.55
CA ASP A 174 -1.61 -19.86 -6.49
C ASP A 174 -0.32 -19.04 -6.24
N ASP A 175 0.05 -18.16 -7.19
CA ASP A 175 1.20 -17.26 -7.06
C ASP A 175 0.88 -15.93 -6.35
N ILE A 176 -0.38 -15.70 -5.94
CA ILE A 176 -0.77 -14.49 -5.20
C ILE A 176 0.10 -14.31 -3.95
N ARG A 177 0.64 -13.10 -3.77
CA ARG A 177 1.50 -12.74 -2.63
C ARG A 177 1.07 -11.41 -2.03
N ILE A 178 1.46 -11.21 -0.78
CA ILE A 178 1.33 -9.91 -0.12
C ILE A 178 2.14 -8.86 -0.90
N GLY A 179 1.50 -7.74 -1.22
CA GLY A 179 2.06 -6.68 -2.05
C GLY A 179 1.66 -6.74 -3.53
N ASP A 180 0.97 -7.80 -3.96
CA ASP A 180 0.37 -7.85 -5.30
C ASP A 180 -0.80 -6.86 -5.41
N VAL A 181 -1.07 -6.42 -6.63
CA VAL A 181 -2.06 -5.39 -6.93
C VAL A 181 -3.03 -5.92 -7.98
N PHE A 182 -4.31 -5.95 -7.66
CA PHE A 182 -5.37 -6.07 -8.67
C PHE A 182 -5.59 -4.69 -9.27
N ILE A 183 -5.33 -4.51 -10.55
CA ILE A 183 -5.35 -3.20 -11.20
C ILE A 183 -5.92 -3.25 -12.61
N LYS A 184 -6.75 -2.25 -12.92
CA LYS A 184 -7.17 -1.91 -14.27
C LYS A 184 -6.88 -0.43 -14.49
N GLY A 185 -5.97 -0.14 -15.42
CA GLY A 185 -5.64 1.22 -15.82
C GLY A 185 -6.72 1.87 -16.67
N GLY A 186 -6.78 3.19 -16.62
CA GLY A 186 -7.68 3.97 -17.47
C GLY A 186 -8.64 4.88 -16.70
N SER A 187 -9.70 5.30 -17.41
CA SER A 187 -10.79 6.10 -16.85
C SER A 187 -12.12 5.53 -17.36
N PRO A 188 -12.92 4.85 -16.50
CA PRO A 188 -12.63 4.58 -15.11
C PRO A 188 -11.55 3.51 -14.93
N GLY A 189 -10.65 3.74 -13.97
CA GLY A 189 -9.64 2.78 -13.52
C GLY A 189 -9.73 2.60 -12.02
N HIS A 190 -9.24 1.44 -11.51
CA HIS A 190 -9.18 1.20 -10.07
C HIS A 190 -8.12 0.16 -9.72
N CYS A 191 -7.73 0.10 -8.45
CA CYS A 191 -6.85 -0.94 -7.95
C CYS A 191 -7.06 -1.24 -6.48
N PHE A 192 -6.71 -2.49 -6.11
CA PHE A 192 -6.60 -2.98 -4.74
C PHE A 192 -5.20 -3.51 -4.51
N ILE A 193 -4.67 -3.35 -3.30
CA ILE A 193 -3.42 -4.00 -2.90
C ILE A 193 -3.72 -5.16 -1.94
N VAL A 194 -3.06 -6.30 -2.12
CA VAL A 194 -3.07 -7.43 -1.21
C VAL A 194 -2.16 -7.11 -0.02
N ILE A 195 -2.75 -6.97 1.16
CA ILE A 195 -1.99 -6.59 2.37
C ILE A 195 -1.70 -7.76 3.29
N ASP A 196 -2.38 -8.89 3.10
CA ASP A 196 -2.17 -10.13 3.83
C ASP A 196 -2.66 -11.33 3.04
N VAL A 197 -2.12 -12.53 3.32
CA VAL A 197 -2.48 -13.78 2.65
C VAL A 197 -2.57 -14.90 3.67
N ALA A 198 -3.58 -15.74 3.55
CA ALA A 198 -3.69 -17.03 4.24
C ALA A 198 -3.83 -18.16 3.22
N GLU A 199 -3.23 -19.30 3.50
CA GLU A 199 -3.18 -20.48 2.61
C GLU A 199 -3.64 -21.74 3.36
N ASN A 200 -4.38 -22.62 2.70
CA ASN A 200 -4.78 -23.90 3.24
C ASN A 200 -3.87 -25.04 2.75
N SER A 201 -4.09 -26.27 3.25
CA SER A 201 -3.31 -27.46 2.86
C SER A 201 -3.43 -27.84 1.37
N GLY A 202 -4.46 -27.37 0.68
CA GLY A 202 -4.65 -27.54 -0.77
C GLY A 202 -4.11 -26.37 -1.59
N HIS A 203 -3.25 -25.52 -1.03
CA HIS A 203 -2.64 -24.33 -1.64
C HIS A 203 -3.63 -23.27 -2.14
N LYS A 204 -4.89 -23.36 -1.72
CA LYS A 204 -5.86 -22.28 -2.00
C LYS A 204 -5.60 -21.10 -1.08
N LYS A 205 -5.68 -19.90 -1.64
CA LYS A 205 -5.38 -18.65 -0.95
C LYS A 205 -6.63 -17.81 -0.72
N GLN A 206 -6.67 -17.18 0.46
CA GLN A 206 -7.52 -16.05 0.78
C GLN A 206 -6.64 -14.87 1.19
N PHE A 207 -7.10 -13.66 0.96
CA PHE A 207 -6.29 -12.48 1.16
C PHE A 207 -7.12 -11.29 1.65
N LEU A 208 -6.47 -10.39 2.38
CA LEU A 208 -7.01 -9.07 2.73
C LEU A 208 -6.66 -8.07 1.64
N LEU A 209 -7.63 -7.23 1.30
CA LEU A 209 -7.47 -6.16 0.33
C LEU A 209 -7.52 -4.80 1.01
N ALA A 210 -6.70 -3.86 0.54
CA ALA A 210 -6.79 -2.46 0.92
C ALA A 210 -6.93 -1.57 -0.31
N GLN A 211 -7.60 -0.43 -0.15
CA GLN A 211 -7.77 0.60 -1.15
C GLN A 211 -7.87 2.00 -0.54
N SER A 212 -7.67 3.04 -1.35
CA SER A 212 -8.34 4.32 -1.26
C SER A 212 -9.30 4.47 -2.44
N PHE A 213 -10.02 5.59 -2.56
CA PHE A 213 -11.06 5.77 -3.58
C PHE A 213 -11.13 7.23 -4.05
N ILE A 214 -12.12 7.55 -4.92
CA ILE A 214 -12.46 8.91 -5.37
C ILE A 214 -13.77 9.34 -4.72
N PRO A 215 -13.83 10.49 -4.04
CA PRO A 215 -12.70 11.40 -3.74
C PRO A 215 -11.68 10.76 -2.80
N ALA A 216 -10.47 11.35 -2.71
CA ALA A 216 -9.39 10.88 -1.85
C ALA A 216 -9.89 10.60 -0.44
N GLN A 217 -9.59 9.42 0.08
CA GLN A 217 -10.07 8.94 1.38
C GLN A 217 -9.01 8.15 2.12
N ASN A 218 -9.26 7.83 3.39
CA ASN A 218 -8.41 6.93 4.14
C ASN A 218 -8.18 5.62 3.39
N ILE A 219 -7.01 5.03 3.55
CA ILE A 219 -6.76 3.66 3.11
C ILE A 219 -7.59 2.74 4.02
N GLN A 220 -8.53 2.01 3.44
CA GLN A 220 -9.40 1.07 4.15
C GLN A 220 -9.02 -0.38 3.83
N VAL A 221 -9.08 -1.24 4.85
CA VAL A 221 -9.11 -2.68 4.66
C VAL A 221 -10.55 -3.05 4.33
N LEU A 222 -10.73 -3.81 3.25
CA LEU A 222 -12.05 -4.10 2.71
C LEU A 222 -12.70 -5.31 3.36
N GLN A 223 -14.03 -5.33 3.30
CA GLN A 223 -14.86 -6.50 3.63
C GLN A 223 -16.11 -6.56 2.77
N ASN A 224 -16.66 -7.78 2.67
CA ASN A 224 -18.00 -8.04 2.18
C ASN A 224 -18.58 -9.24 2.95
N GLY A 225 -19.12 -9.00 4.14
CA GLY A 225 -19.48 -10.05 5.11
C GLY A 225 -18.26 -10.73 5.76
N SER A 226 -17.15 -10.82 5.04
CA SER A 226 -15.83 -11.28 5.50
C SER A 226 -14.74 -10.32 5.00
N PRO A 227 -13.67 -10.08 5.77
CA PRO A 227 -12.52 -9.32 5.28
C PRO A 227 -11.61 -10.15 4.35
N TRP A 228 -11.81 -11.45 4.28
CA TRP A 228 -11.01 -12.36 3.46
C TRP A 228 -11.65 -12.59 2.11
N PHE A 229 -10.95 -12.21 1.05
CA PHE A 229 -11.35 -12.39 -0.35
C PHE A 229 -10.64 -13.58 -1.00
N SER A 230 -11.18 -14.04 -2.12
CA SER A 230 -10.61 -15.11 -2.95
C SER A 230 -10.91 -14.82 -4.42
N VAL A 231 -10.02 -15.19 -5.32
CA VAL A 231 -10.27 -15.12 -6.78
C VAL A 231 -11.30 -16.16 -7.27
N ASN A 232 -11.66 -17.11 -6.39
CA ASN A 232 -12.63 -18.17 -6.71
C ASN A 232 -14.06 -17.83 -6.28
N ALA A 233 -14.30 -16.64 -5.73
CA ALA A 233 -15.60 -16.17 -5.29
C ALA A 233 -15.82 -14.71 -5.73
N PRO A 234 -17.07 -14.31 -6.05
CA PRO A 234 -17.37 -12.91 -6.35
C PRO A 234 -17.01 -11.98 -5.19
N ALA A 235 -16.35 -10.88 -5.48
CA ALA A 235 -16.12 -9.80 -4.54
C ALA A 235 -17.21 -8.74 -4.73
N ASN A 236 -18.28 -8.78 -3.89
CA ASN A 236 -19.42 -7.85 -4.00
C ASN A 236 -19.08 -6.50 -3.35
N ILE A 237 -18.08 -5.83 -3.89
CA ILE A 237 -17.60 -4.49 -3.55
C ILE A 237 -17.50 -3.65 -4.83
N PRO A 238 -17.45 -2.32 -4.75
CA PRO A 238 -17.20 -1.49 -5.93
C PRO A 238 -15.91 -1.94 -6.64
N TYR A 239 -15.96 -2.14 -7.97
CA TYR A 239 -14.88 -2.70 -8.79
C TYR A 239 -14.46 -4.14 -8.42
N GLY A 240 -15.31 -4.89 -7.73
CA GLY A 240 -14.98 -6.25 -7.29
C GLY A 240 -14.67 -7.24 -8.41
N GLU A 241 -15.10 -6.97 -9.66
CA GLU A 241 -14.72 -7.72 -10.85
C GLU A 241 -13.20 -7.73 -11.12
N LEU A 242 -12.46 -6.78 -10.53
CA LEU A 242 -10.99 -6.74 -10.61
C LEU A 242 -10.32 -7.80 -9.72
N VAL A 243 -11.03 -8.39 -8.77
CA VAL A 243 -10.52 -9.49 -7.94
C VAL A 243 -10.47 -10.77 -8.77
N ASN A 244 -9.64 -10.74 -9.81
CA ASN A 244 -9.44 -11.79 -10.77
C ASN A 244 -7.98 -11.80 -11.25
N VAL A 245 -7.40 -12.98 -11.47
CA VAL A 245 -6.00 -13.17 -11.89
C VAL A 245 -5.65 -12.35 -13.14
N LYS A 246 -6.63 -12.12 -14.04
CA LYS A 246 -6.47 -11.28 -15.24
C LYS A 246 -5.93 -9.88 -14.91
N TYR A 247 -6.28 -9.34 -13.75
CA TYR A 247 -5.90 -7.99 -13.32
C TYR A 247 -4.77 -7.99 -12.29
N LEU A 248 -4.23 -9.17 -11.94
CA LEU A 248 -3.22 -9.31 -10.90
C LEU A 248 -1.83 -8.94 -11.41
N LYS A 249 -1.17 -8.04 -10.72
CA LYS A 249 0.17 -7.57 -11.06
C LYS A 249 1.05 -7.41 -9.81
N ARG A 250 2.35 -7.24 -10.02
CA ARG A 250 3.38 -7.18 -8.97
C ARG A 250 4.44 -6.12 -9.28
N PHE A 251 4.97 -5.44 -8.22
CA PHE A 251 6.12 -4.55 -8.29
C PHE A 251 7.40 -5.28 -8.72
#